data_0036157866a68f7cece1529fe36a9a86
#
_entry.id   0036157866a68f7cece1529fe36a9a86
#
_cell.length_a   1.000
_cell.length_b   1.000
_cell.length_c   1.000
_cell.angle_alpha   90.00
_cell.angle_beta   90.00
_cell.angle_gamma   90.00
#
_symmetry.space_group_name_H-M   'P 1'
#
loop_
_entity.id
_entity.type
_entity.pdbx_description
1 polymer ?
#
loop_
_entity_poly.entity_id
_entity_poly.type
_entity_poly.pdbx_seq_one_letter_code
_entity_poly.pdbx_strand_id
1 'polypeptide(L)'
;KNAYQFFLDGEYQKAIVLYKKLTKNTIKANHYYPYFNSHFRLQQYAQAEKIAYKMYKKSPKNLTYLVETSICQLKQGKEAKFKNTFSQVKKKITGNKHQTINVTNTFTRYSMYMQSLEIFEKSANVNNTNDFGYQKAQLYGLTGNYEKMINEYLDLLERNPSQKQLVITNIQRFLDNDGIESETNYNLVRKRLLLKVQAENNRTEFSEILIWLLMQNHDFQLALVHAKAINKRKKADG
;
A
#
# COMPACT_ATOMS: atom_id res chain seq x y z
N LYS A 1 -10.37 -5.12 -36.08
CA LYS A 1 -10.07 -5.01 -34.64
C LYS A 1 -11.35 -4.65 -33.86
N ASN A 2 -11.53 -5.25 -32.66
CA ASN A 2 -12.63 -4.87 -31.75
C ASN A 2 -12.19 -3.73 -30.80
N ALA A 3 -13.13 -3.18 -30.01
CA ALA A 3 -12.86 -2.06 -29.13
C ALA A 3 -11.75 -2.36 -28.07
N TYR A 4 -11.70 -3.59 -27.58
CA TYR A 4 -10.70 -3.98 -26.58
C TYR A 4 -9.31 -4.12 -27.22
N GLN A 5 -9.22 -4.63 -28.45
CA GLN A 5 -7.95 -4.71 -29.18
C GLN A 5 -7.38 -3.32 -29.44
N PHE A 6 -8.19 -2.34 -29.85
CA PHE A 6 -7.72 -0.95 -29.99
C PHE A 6 -7.21 -0.36 -28.67
N PHE A 7 -7.86 -0.71 -27.55
CA PHE A 7 -7.38 -0.29 -26.23
C PHE A 7 -6.01 -0.89 -25.89
N LEU A 8 -5.80 -2.19 -26.15
CA LEU A 8 -4.53 -2.87 -25.90
C LEU A 8 -3.41 -2.33 -26.79
N ASP A 9 -3.70 -1.99 -28.03
CA ASP A 9 -2.76 -1.42 -28.99
C ASP A 9 -2.44 0.08 -28.71
N GLY A 10 -3.05 0.68 -27.66
CA GLY A 10 -2.86 2.10 -27.34
C GLY A 10 -3.64 3.06 -28.25
N GLU A 11 -4.46 2.54 -29.17
CA GLU A 11 -5.28 3.33 -30.10
C GLU A 11 -6.54 3.84 -29.40
N TYR A 12 -6.36 4.57 -28.28
CA TYR A 12 -7.44 4.96 -27.35
C TYR A 12 -8.58 5.71 -28.01
N GLN A 13 -8.30 6.56 -29.00
CA GLN A 13 -9.35 7.33 -29.71
C GLN A 13 -10.29 6.39 -30.48
N LYS A 14 -9.75 5.37 -31.17
CA LYS A 14 -10.55 4.37 -31.88
C LYS A 14 -11.35 3.50 -30.90
N ALA A 15 -10.71 3.09 -29.78
CA ALA A 15 -11.37 2.38 -28.71
C ALA A 15 -12.60 3.16 -28.18
N ILE A 16 -12.44 4.46 -27.90
CA ILE A 16 -13.52 5.34 -27.41
C ILE A 16 -14.70 5.36 -28.36
N VAL A 17 -14.45 5.51 -29.68
CA VAL A 17 -15.54 5.53 -30.68
C VAL A 17 -16.37 4.27 -30.63
N LEU A 18 -15.72 3.11 -30.51
CA LEU A 18 -16.43 1.82 -30.44
C LEU A 18 -17.12 1.62 -29.08
N TYR A 19 -16.44 1.93 -27.98
CA TYR A 19 -17.04 1.83 -26.65
C TYR A 19 -18.22 2.78 -26.49
N LYS A 20 -18.20 3.98 -27.05
CA LYS A 20 -19.34 4.90 -27.05
C LYS A 20 -20.58 4.26 -27.69
N LYS A 21 -20.42 3.52 -28.79
CA LYS A 21 -21.51 2.76 -29.42
C LYS A 21 -21.99 1.61 -28.53
N LEU A 22 -21.05 0.80 -27.99
CA LEU A 22 -21.33 -0.37 -27.15
C LEU A 22 -21.99 0.00 -25.81
N THR A 23 -21.73 1.20 -25.30
CA THR A 23 -22.19 1.67 -23.98
C THR A 23 -23.34 2.69 -24.08
N LYS A 24 -23.95 2.86 -25.26
CA LYS A 24 -25.01 3.85 -25.49
C LYS A 24 -26.13 3.76 -24.44
N ASN A 25 -26.60 2.57 -24.16
CA ASN A 25 -27.68 2.35 -23.17
C ASN A 25 -27.13 2.12 -21.76
N THR A 26 -26.14 1.26 -21.63
CA THR A 26 -25.54 0.91 -20.32
C THR A 26 -24.08 0.52 -20.44
N ILE A 27 -23.30 0.87 -19.44
CA ILE A 27 -21.89 0.43 -19.33
C ILE A 27 -21.89 -0.93 -18.62
N LYS A 28 -21.47 -1.99 -19.33
CA LYS A 28 -21.23 -3.31 -18.74
C LYS A 28 -19.89 -3.29 -17.98
N ALA A 29 -19.76 -4.12 -16.94
CA ALA A 29 -18.55 -4.16 -16.10
C ALA A 29 -17.27 -4.44 -16.91
N ASN A 30 -17.33 -5.35 -17.89
CA ASN A 30 -16.20 -5.69 -18.76
C ASN A 30 -15.83 -4.59 -19.77
N HIS A 31 -16.73 -3.64 -20.05
CA HIS A 31 -16.46 -2.50 -20.93
C HIS A 31 -15.94 -1.28 -20.14
N TYR A 32 -16.17 -1.25 -18.81
CA TYR A 32 -15.87 -0.08 -18.01
C TYR A 32 -14.38 0.27 -18.03
N TYR A 33 -13.53 -0.67 -17.63
CA TYR A 33 -12.10 -0.40 -17.47
C TYR A 33 -11.43 0.12 -18.76
N PRO A 34 -11.54 -0.54 -19.91
CA PRO A 34 -10.92 -0.04 -21.12
C PRO A 34 -11.54 1.26 -21.63
N TYR A 35 -12.86 1.46 -21.45
CA TYR A 35 -13.52 2.71 -21.86
C TYR A 35 -13.09 3.89 -20.98
N PHE A 36 -13.13 3.73 -19.68
CA PHE A 36 -12.66 4.73 -18.71
C PHE A 36 -11.17 5.07 -18.93
N ASN A 37 -10.31 4.05 -19.02
CA ASN A 37 -8.87 4.27 -19.18
C ASN A 37 -8.51 4.87 -20.54
N SER A 38 -9.24 4.57 -21.62
CA SER A 38 -9.02 5.24 -22.91
C SER A 38 -9.19 6.77 -22.78
N HIS A 39 -10.25 7.21 -22.11
CA HIS A 39 -10.44 8.64 -21.84
C HIS A 39 -9.37 9.20 -20.90
N PHE A 40 -9.05 8.44 -19.83
CA PHE A 40 -8.07 8.87 -18.84
C PHE A 40 -6.67 9.03 -19.44
N ARG A 41 -6.23 8.09 -20.30
CA ARG A 41 -4.93 8.16 -21.01
C ARG A 41 -4.84 9.32 -21.98
N LEU A 42 -5.94 9.70 -22.60
CA LEU A 42 -6.04 10.89 -23.45
C LEU A 42 -6.28 12.18 -22.65
N GLN A 43 -6.15 12.16 -21.32
CA GLN A 43 -6.36 13.29 -20.43
C GLN A 43 -7.78 13.91 -20.52
N GLN A 44 -8.74 13.16 -21.08
CA GLN A 44 -10.13 13.57 -21.16
C GLN A 44 -10.84 13.32 -19.80
N TYR A 45 -10.30 13.91 -18.74
CA TYR A 45 -10.69 13.63 -17.36
C TYR A 45 -12.16 13.93 -17.07
N ALA A 46 -12.74 14.94 -17.72
CA ALA A 46 -14.16 15.25 -17.54
C ALA A 46 -15.08 14.13 -18.07
N GLN A 47 -14.70 13.46 -19.15
CA GLN A 47 -15.45 12.32 -19.68
C GLN A 47 -15.22 11.08 -18.84
N ALA A 48 -13.97 10.81 -18.42
CA ALA A 48 -13.64 9.74 -17.51
C ALA A 48 -14.41 9.86 -16.18
N GLU A 49 -14.48 11.08 -15.60
CA GLU A 49 -15.29 11.37 -14.39
C GLU A 49 -16.76 10.96 -14.57
N LYS A 50 -17.38 11.37 -15.69
CA LYS A 50 -18.79 11.01 -15.98
C LYS A 50 -18.99 9.50 -16.07
N ILE A 51 -18.06 8.78 -16.71
CA ILE A 51 -18.11 7.32 -16.85
C ILE A 51 -17.98 6.65 -15.49
N ALA A 52 -16.98 7.04 -14.67
CA ALA A 52 -16.77 6.49 -13.36
C ALA A 52 -17.96 6.76 -12.42
N TYR A 53 -18.46 7.98 -12.40
CA TYR A 53 -19.61 8.34 -11.58
C TYR A 53 -20.91 7.62 -12.01
N LYS A 54 -21.13 7.41 -13.32
CA LYS A 54 -22.25 6.59 -13.82
C LYS A 54 -22.16 5.15 -13.33
N MET A 55 -20.96 4.58 -13.32
CA MET A 55 -20.75 3.23 -12.78
C MET A 55 -20.93 3.16 -11.27
N TYR A 56 -20.47 4.18 -10.54
CA TYR A 56 -20.72 4.27 -9.10
C TYR A 56 -22.22 4.31 -8.80
N LYS A 57 -23.01 5.12 -9.50
CA LYS A 57 -24.47 5.14 -9.33
C LYS A 57 -25.12 3.79 -9.58
N LYS A 58 -24.62 3.03 -10.54
CA LYS A 58 -25.12 1.68 -10.87
C LYS A 58 -24.71 0.64 -9.81
N SER A 59 -23.54 0.80 -9.21
CA SER A 59 -22.96 -0.16 -8.26
C SER A 59 -22.35 0.56 -7.05
N PRO A 60 -23.16 1.17 -6.17
CA PRO A 60 -22.67 2.06 -5.11
C PRO A 60 -21.88 1.33 -4.00
N LYS A 61 -21.96 0.00 -3.93
CA LYS A 61 -21.14 -0.82 -3.03
C LYS A 61 -19.68 -0.93 -3.51
N ASN A 62 -19.44 -0.77 -4.82
CA ASN A 62 -18.08 -0.77 -5.37
C ASN A 62 -17.51 0.65 -5.32
N LEU A 63 -16.77 0.95 -4.27
CA LEU A 63 -16.19 2.27 -4.03
C LEU A 63 -15.06 2.63 -5.00
N THR A 64 -14.48 1.68 -5.75
CA THR A 64 -13.40 1.97 -6.69
C THR A 64 -13.83 2.98 -7.75
N TYR A 65 -15.09 2.93 -8.20
CA TYR A 65 -15.64 3.91 -9.14
C TYR A 65 -15.73 5.32 -8.55
N LEU A 66 -16.04 5.44 -7.25
CA LEU A 66 -16.07 6.73 -6.57
C LEU A 66 -14.65 7.28 -6.36
N VAL A 67 -13.69 6.40 -6.09
CA VAL A 67 -12.26 6.75 -6.06
C VAL A 67 -11.80 7.29 -7.42
N GLU A 68 -12.06 6.58 -8.51
CA GLU A 68 -11.69 7.01 -9.86
C GLU A 68 -12.38 8.33 -10.26
N THR A 69 -13.62 8.54 -9.81
CA THR A 69 -14.32 9.84 -9.92
C THR A 69 -13.52 10.95 -9.23
N SER A 70 -13.09 10.72 -7.98
CA SER A 70 -12.31 11.71 -7.21
C SER A 70 -10.96 12.01 -7.87
N ILE A 71 -10.30 10.99 -8.38
CA ILE A 71 -9.02 11.15 -9.10
C ILE A 71 -9.18 12.01 -10.35
N CYS A 72 -10.24 11.77 -11.14
CA CYS A 72 -10.54 12.61 -12.30
C CYS A 72 -10.81 14.07 -11.90
N GLN A 73 -11.46 14.32 -10.77
CA GLN A 73 -11.68 15.67 -10.24
C GLN A 73 -10.35 16.35 -9.90
N LEU A 74 -9.44 15.64 -9.23
CA LEU A 74 -8.12 16.17 -8.90
C LEU A 74 -7.32 16.50 -10.19
N LYS A 75 -7.32 15.60 -11.18
CA LYS A 75 -6.63 15.81 -12.46
C LYS A 75 -7.19 17.00 -13.27
N GLN A 76 -8.42 17.42 -12.97
CA GLN A 76 -9.03 18.63 -13.55
C GLN A 76 -8.77 19.90 -12.74
N GLY A 77 -7.97 19.84 -11.66
CA GLY A 77 -7.76 20.97 -10.73
C GLY A 77 -8.96 21.28 -9.82
N LYS A 78 -9.96 20.39 -9.74
CA LYS A 78 -11.17 20.59 -8.94
C LYS A 78 -10.96 20.08 -7.50
N GLU A 79 -10.03 20.69 -6.77
CA GLU A 79 -9.62 20.22 -5.44
C GLU A 79 -10.76 20.13 -4.42
N ALA A 80 -11.65 21.13 -4.39
CA ALA A 80 -12.79 21.11 -3.46
C ALA A 80 -13.72 19.91 -3.73
N LYS A 81 -13.97 19.59 -5.01
CA LYS A 81 -14.75 18.40 -5.39
C LYS A 81 -14.04 17.12 -5.00
N PHE A 82 -12.73 17.03 -5.28
CA PHE A 82 -11.90 15.90 -4.86
C PHE A 82 -12.02 15.67 -3.34
N LYS A 83 -11.76 16.69 -2.52
CA LYS A 83 -11.83 16.59 -1.07
C LYS A 83 -13.22 16.10 -0.58
N ASN A 84 -14.28 16.63 -1.17
CA ASN A 84 -15.64 16.19 -0.84
C ASN A 84 -15.88 14.72 -1.24
N THR A 85 -15.52 14.33 -2.46
CA THR A 85 -15.71 12.95 -2.94
C THR A 85 -14.84 11.96 -2.15
N PHE A 86 -13.61 12.32 -1.83
CA PHE A 86 -12.73 11.51 -0.97
C PHE A 86 -13.30 11.35 0.45
N SER A 87 -13.87 12.42 1.03
CA SER A 87 -14.59 12.33 2.31
C SER A 87 -15.76 11.35 2.24
N GLN A 88 -16.51 11.33 1.13
CA GLN A 88 -17.57 10.35 0.93
C GLN A 88 -17.03 8.91 0.84
N VAL A 89 -15.89 8.69 0.17
CA VAL A 89 -15.22 7.38 0.17
C VAL A 89 -14.89 6.96 1.59
N LYS A 90 -14.23 7.83 2.37
CA LYS A 90 -13.87 7.53 3.78
C LYS A 90 -15.08 7.17 4.64
N LYS A 91 -16.18 7.92 4.51
CA LYS A 91 -17.42 7.63 5.26
C LYS A 91 -18.06 6.28 4.93
N LYS A 92 -17.81 5.75 3.73
CA LYS A 92 -18.36 4.47 3.25
C LYS A 92 -17.45 3.26 3.49
N ILE A 93 -16.28 3.45 4.06
CA ILE A 93 -15.41 2.35 4.49
C ILE A 93 -16.07 1.64 5.68
N THR A 94 -16.33 0.35 5.49
CA THR A 94 -17.06 -0.51 6.46
C THR A 94 -16.14 -1.35 7.34
N GLY A 95 -14.82 -1.24 7.21
CA GLY A 95 -13.87 -2.14 7.86
C GLY A 95 -13.79 -3.53 7.19
N ASN A 96 -14.46 -3.74 6.07
CA ASN A 96 -14.27 -4.96 5.27
C ASN A 96 -12.90 -4.93 4.60
N LYS A 97 -12.06 -5.93 4.89
CA LYS A 97 -10.66 -6.00 4.42
C LYS A 97 -10.57 -5.97 2.89
N HIS A 98 -11.41 -6.73 2.19
CA HIS A 98 -11.42 -6.78 0.73
C HIS A 98 -11.82 -5.44 0.10
N GLN A 99 -12.86 -4.77 0.64
CA GLN A 99 -13.25 -3.43 0.21
C GLN A 99 -12.10 -2.44 0.38
N THR A 100 -11.45 -2.46 1.54
CA THR A 100 -10.32 -1.58 1.86
C THR A 100 -9.17 -1.77 0.88
N ILE A 101 -8.74 -3.01 0.64
CA ILE A 101 -7.66 -3.33 -0.31
C ILE A 101 -8.01 -2.85 -1.73
N ASN A 102 -9.23 -3.04 -2.21
CA ASN A 102 -9.63 -2.59 -3.54
C ASN A 102 -9.59 -1.06 -3.67
N VAL A 103 -10.06 -0.35 -2.64
CA VAL A 103 -10.03 1.12 -2.60
C VAL A 103 -8.59 1.64 -2.57
N THR A 104 -7.75 1.10 -1.69
CA THR A 104 -6.35 1.52 -1.55
C THR A 104 -5.53 1.19 -2.78
N ASN A 105 -5.68 0.00 -3.37
CA ASN A 105 -5.03 -0.37 -4.63
C ASN A 105 -5.42 0.59 -5.77
N THR A 106 -6.66 1.09 -5.78
CA THR A 106 -7.08 2.07 -6.77
C THR A 106 -6.35 3.39 -6.58
N PHE A 107 -6.26 3.93 -5.36
CA PHE A 107 -5.47 5.13 -5.08
C PHE A 107 -3.98 4.93 -5.40
N THR A 108 -3.40 3.80 -4.98
CA THR A 108 -1.98 3.48 -5.20
C THR A 108 -1.62 3.42 -6.68
N ARG A 109 -2.51 2.88 -7.53
CA ARG A 109 -2.33 2.86 -9.00
C ARG A 109 -2.12 4.25 -9.60
N TYR A 110 -2.66 5.27 -8.97
CA TYR A 110 -2.51 6.67 -9.37
C TYR A 110 -1.51 7.44 -8.50
N SER A 111 -0.64 6.73 -7.80
CA SER A 111 0.39 7.28 -6.89
C SER A 111 -0.17 8.17 -5.77
N MET A 112 -1.41 7.93 -5.37
CA MET A 112 -2.07 8.66 -4.28
C MET A 112 -1.87 7.92 -2.95
N TYR A 113 -0.61 7.79 -2.54
CA TYR A 113 -0.20 6.96 -1.40
C TYR A 113 -0.74 7.47 -0.06
N MET A 114 -0.80 8.79 0.13
CA MET A 114 -1.34 9.39 1.35
C MET A 114 -2.83 9.05 1.54
N GLN A 115 -3.62 9.09 0.46
CA GLN A 115 -5.03 8.71 0.50
C GLN A 115 -5.19 7.22 0.81
N SER A 116 -4.30 6.37 0.28
CA SER A 116 -4.30 4.95 0.62
C SER A 116 -4.02 4.72 2.11
N LEU A 117 -3.04 5.41 2.68
CA LEU A 117 -2.74 5.35 4.12
C LEU A 117 -3.93 5.78 4.97
N GLU A 118 -4.59 6.91 4.64
CA GLU A 118 -5.79 7.37 5.34
C GLU A 118 -6.94 6.36 5.29
N ILE A 119 -7.10 5.62 4.19
CA ILE A 119 -8.12 4.58 4.06
C ILE A 119 -7.77 3.36 4.90
N PHE A 120 -6.49 2.94 4.97
CA PHE A 120 -6.07 1.86 5.87
C PHE A 120 -6.32 2.22 7.34
N GLU A 121 -5.96 3.42 7.76
CA GLU A 121 -6.22 3.92 9.11
C GLU A 121 -7.72 3.94 9.42
N LYS A 122 -8.53 4.50 8.49
CA LYS A 122 -9.98 4.52 8.66
C LYS A 122 -10.57 3.12 8.80
N SER A 123 -10.10 2.16 8.00
CA SER A 123 -10.58 0.78 8.06
C SER A 123 -10.19 0.09 9.37
N ALA A 124 -8.97 0.28 9.84
CA ALA A 124 -8.51 -0.25 11.13
C ALA A 124 -9.30 0.34 12.30
N ASN A 125 -9.65 1.63 12.25
CA ASN A 125 -10.48 2.27 13.26
C ASN A 125 -11.94 1.78 13.27
N VAL A 126 -12.46 1.31 12.12
CA VAL A 126 -13.82 0.73 12.04
C VAL A 126 -13.81 -0.73 12.48
N ASN A 127 -12.75 -1.46 12.17
CA ASN A 127 -12.56 -2.85 12.55
C ASN A 127 -11.10 -3.07 12.97
N ASN A 128 -10.89 -3.11 14.28
CA ASN A 128 -9.57 -3.23 14.90
C ASN A 128 -8.89 -4.61 14.70
N THR A 129 -9.61 -5.60 14.16
CA THR A 129 -9.02 -6.89 13.79
C THR A 129 -8.26 -6.82 12.47
N ASN A 130 -8.42 -5.74 11.70
CA ASN A 130 -7.71 -5.55 10.44
C ASN A 130 -6.27 -5.10 10.70
N ASP A 131 -5.33 -5.92 10.30
CA ASP A 131 -3.93 -5.54 10.22
C ASP A 131 -3.54 -5.25 8.76
N PHE A 132 -3.08 -4.02 8.54
CA PHE A 132 -2.57 -3.53 7.25
C PHE A 132 -1.10 -3.11 7.35
N GLY A 133 -0.36 -3.54 8.38
CA GLY A 133 1.02 -3.15 8.63
C GLY A 133 1.92 -3.41 7.42
N TYR A 134 1.81 -4.59 6.80
CA TYR A 134 2.55 -4.90 5.59
C TYR A 134 2.26 -3.92 4.44
N GLN A 135 0.97 -3.65 4.15
CA GLN A 135 0.57 -2.75 3.06
C GLN A 135 0.99 -1.30 3.33
N LYS A 136 0.89 -0.84 4.59
CA LYS A 136 1.36 0.49 4.99
C LYS A 136 2.87 0.61 4.85
N ALA A 137 3.62 -0.41 5.27
CA ALA A 137 5.07 -0.46 5.09
C ALA A 137 5.47 -0.31 3.62
N GLN A 138 4.81 -1.04 2.71
CA GLN A 138 5.04 -0.92 1.27
C GLN A 138 4.80 0.52 0.77
N LEU A 139 3.72 1.17 1.21
CA LEU A 139 3.41 2.55 0.82
C LEU A 139 4.45 3.55 1.38
N TYR A 140 4.89 3.37 2.62
CA TYR A 140 5.96 4.19 3.18
C TYR A 140 7.29 4.04 2.42
N GLY A 141 7.61 2.81 1.98
CA GLY A 141 8.76 2.57 1.11
C GLY A 141 8.66 3.33 -0.22
N LEU A 142 7.48 3.30 -0.88
CA LEU A 142 7.23 4.04 -2.13
C LEU A 142 7.30 5.56 -1.97
N THR A 143 7.14 6.08 -0.76
CA THR A 143 7.22 7.52 -0.46
C THR A 143 8.59 7.95 0.11
N GLY A 144 9.56 7.03 0.22
CA GLY A 144 10.86 7.29 0.82
C GLY A 144 10.83 7.47 2.34
N ASN A 145 9.71 7.18 3.00
CA ASN A 145 9.60 7.28 4.45
C ASN A 145 10.05 5.96 5.11
N TYR A 146 11.34 5.68 4.97
CA TYR A 146 11.93 4.40 5.38
C TYR A 146 11.83 4.15 6.89
N GLU A 147 11.86 5.20 7.69
CA GLU A 147 11.69 5.08 9.14
C GLU A 147 10.31 4.50 9.50
N LYS A 148 9.25 5.04 8.91
CA LYS A 148 7.89 4.51 9.11
C LYS A 148 7.73 3.12 8.50
N MET A 149 8.36 2.86 7.35
CA MET A 149 8.36 1.55 6.73
C MET A 149 8.91 0.48 7.67
N ILE A 150 10.10 0.71 8.26
CA ILE A 150 10.72 -0.23 9.19
C ILE A 150 9.86 -0.39 10.45
N ASN A 151 9.33 0.70 11.01
CA ASN A 151 8.46 0.61 12.17
C ASN A 151 7.23 -0.27 11.90
N GLU A 152 6.54 -0.09 10.76
CA GLU A 152 5.39 -0.94 10.42
C GLU A 152 5.75 -2.43 10.29
N TYR A 153 6.94 -2.75 9.75
CA TYR A 153 7.41 -4.15 9.72
C TYR A 153 7.68 -4.70 11.12
N LEU A 154 8.31 -3.92 12.00
CA LEU A 154 8.59 -4.35 13.37
C LEU A 154 7.30 -4.46 14.20
N ASP A 155 6.37 -3.52 14.04
CA ASP A 155 5.06 -3.57 14.69
C ASP A 155 4.21 -4.75 14.16
N LEU A 156 4.33 -5.11 12.88
CA LEU A 156 3.71 -6.31 12.32
C LEU A 156 4.25 -7.59 12.99
N LEU A 157 5.57 -7.67 13.18
CA LEU A 157 6.21 -8.78 13.88
C LEU A 157 5.75 -8.86 15.34
N GLU A 158 5.63 -7.70 15.99
CA GLU A 158 5.15 -7.59 17.37
C GLU A 158 3.74 -8.17 17.53
N ARG A 159 2.84 -7.82 16.61
CA ARG A 159 1.46 -8.35 16.61
C ARG A 159 1.38 -9.81 16.17
N ASN A 160 2.28 -10.24 15.29
CA ASN A 160 2.26 -11.59 14.74
C ASN A 160 3.68 -12.13 14.51
N PRO A 161 4.25 -12.85 15.52
CA PRO A 161 5.59 -13.42 15.44
C PRO A 161 5.84 -14.36 14.25
N SER A 162 4.78 -14.98 13.70
CA SER A 162 4.89 -15.86 12.53
C SER A 162 5.34 -15.13 11.26
N GLN A 163 5.24 -13.79 11.24
CA GLN A 163 5.66 -12.93 10.10
C GLN A 163 7.17 -12.65 10.09
N LYS A 164 7.95 -13.23 10.99
CA LYS A 164 9.40 -12.97 11.10
C LYS A 164 10.13 -13.10 9.77
N GLN A 165 9.90 -14.20 9.02
CA GLN A 165 10.58 -14.40 7.75
C GLN A 165 10.17 -13.36 6.69
N LEU A 166 8.89 -12.98 6.66
CA LEU A 166 8.41 -11.90 5.78
C LEU A 166 9.12 -10.58 6.10
N VAL A 167 9.25 -10.24 7.39
CA VAL A 167 9.92 -9.02 7.84
C VAL A 167 11.40 -9.02 7.43
N ILE A 168 12.12 -10.11 7.71
CA ILE A 168 13.52 -10.27 7.31
C ILE A 168 13.68 -10.09 5.80
N THR A 169 12.86 -10.77 4.98
CA THR A 169 12.94 -10.67 3.52
C THR A 169 12.74 -9.24 3.01
N ASN A 170 11.82 -8.48 3.60
CA ASN A 170 11.57 -7.11 3.16
C ASN A 170 12.66 -6.14 3.65
N ILE A 171 13.20 -6.34 4.85
CA ILE A 171 14.37 -5.60 5.34
C ILE A 171 15.58 -5.88 4.45
N GLN A 172 15.84 -7.15 4.10
CA GLN A 172 16.92 -7.53 3.20
C GLN A 172 16.82 -6.81 1.86
N ARG A 173 15.65 -6.84 1.21
CA ARG A 173 15.42 -6.13 -0.07
C ARG A 173 15.66 -4.63 0.04
N PHE A 174 15.34 -4.03 1.19
CA PHE A 174 15.60 -2.62 1.43
C PHE A 174 17.11 -2.33 1.57
N LEU A 175 17.86 -3.24 2.20
CA LEU A 175 19.31 -3.12 2.37
C LEU A 175 20.08 -3.43 1.07
N ASP A 176 19.57 -4.35 0.24
CA ASP A 176 20.18 -4.78 -1.02
C ASP A 176 20.06 -3.71 -2.14
N ASN A 177 19.35 -2.61 -1.92
CA ASN A 177 19.37 -1.49 -2.84
C ASN A 177 20.75 -0.84 -2.83
N ASP A 178 21.61 -1.34 -3.74
CA ASP A 178 22.98 -0.89 -3.94
C ASP A 178 23.05 0.61 -4.29
N GLY A 179 23.40 1.43 -3.31
CA GLY A 179 23.59 2.86 -3.50
C GLY A 179 24.37 3.49 -2.36
N ILE A 180 24.67 4.77 -2.51
CA ILE A 180 25.37 5.64 -1.54
C ILE A 180 24.69 5.63 -0.15
N GLU A 181 23.46 5.12 -0.05
CA GLU A 181 22.65 5.08 1.17
C GLU A 181 22.70 3.76 1.95
N SER A 182 23.49 2.75 1.53
CA SER A 182 23.48 1.42 2.17
C SER A 182 23.83 1.47 3.65
N GLU A 183 24.84 2.25 4.03
CA GLU A 183 25.23 2.46 5.43
C GLU A 183 24.14 3.19 6.23
N THR A 184 23.52 4.20 5.64
CA THR A 184 22.41 4.94 6.25
C THR A 184 21.21 4.03 6.48
N ASN A 185 20.87 3.18 5.51
CA ASN A 185 19.78 2.22 5.60
C ASN A 185 20.05 1.17 6.69
N TYR A 186 21.28 0.62 6.73
CA TYR A 186 21.70 -0.31 7.77
C TYR A 186 21.57 0.32 9.16
N ASN A 187 22.12 1.54 9.35
CA ASN A 187 22.06 2.25 10.61
C ASN A 187 20.63 2.55 11.06
N LEU A 188 19.75 2.87 10.13
CA LEU A 188 18.32 3.07 10.41
C LEU A 188 17.67 1.78 10.93
N VAL A 189 17.83 0.66 10.24
CA VAL A 189 17.27 -0.63 10.64
C VAL A 189 17.83 -1.06 12.00
N ARG A 190 19.15 -0.97 12.17
CA ARG A 190 19.82 -1.31 13.43
C ARG A 190 19.29 -0.47 14.60
N LYS A 191 19.18 0.84 14.43
CA LYS A 191 18.63 1.74 15.46
C LYS A 191 17.22 1.34 15.87
N ARG A 192 16.34 1.06 14.90
CA ARG A 192 14.94 0.67 15.17
C ARG A 192 14.83 -0.68 15.87
N LEU A 193 15.64 -1.66 15.47
CA LEU A 193 15.70 -2.96 16.14
C LEU A 193 16.22 -2.82 17.58
N LEU A 194 17.27 -2.02 17.81
CA LEU A 194 17.78 -1.80 19.17
C LEU A 194 16.70 -1.19 20.08
N LEU A 195 15.93 -0.21 19.60
CA LEU A 195 14.82 0.36 20.38
C LEU A 195 13.77 -0.70 20.74
N LYS A 196 13.40 -1.58 19.80
CA LYS A 196 12.45 -2.67 20.07
C LYS A 196 13.02 -3.69 21.07
N VAL A 197 14.29 -4.07 20.94
CA VAL A 197 14.98 -4.99 21.87
C VAL A 197 15.03 -4.43 23.29
N GLN A 198 15.22 -3.10 23.43
CA GLN A 198 15.23 -2.44 24.74
C GLN A 198 13.84 -2.32 25.36
N ALA A 199 12.83 -2.03 24.55
CA ALA A 199 11.46 -1.84 25.03
C ALA A 199 10.79 -3.17 25.41
N GLU A 200 11.10 -4.28 24.70
CA GLU A 200 10.44 -5.55 24.83
C GLU A 200 11.40 -6.67 25.22
N ASN A 201 11.88 -6.62 26.47
CA ASN A 201 12.89 -7.54 26.97
C ASN A 201 12.48 -9.04 26.91
N ASN A 202 11.20 -9.36 26.89
CA ASN A 202 10.71 -10.73 26.91
C ASN A 202 10.53 -11.35 25.50
N ARG A 203 10.74 -10.58 24.44
CA ARG A 203 10.60 -11.06 23.05
C ARG A 203 11.95 -11.31 22.42
N THR A 204 12.18 -12.54 22.00
CA THR A 204 13.44 -12.93 21.37
C THR A 204 13.51 -12.58 19.89
N GLU A 205 12.36 -12.42 19.22
CA GLU A 205 12.24 -12.22 17.77
C GLU A 205 13.01 -10.99 17.28
N PHE A 206 12.93 -9.85 17.98
CA PHE A 206 13.66 -8.65 17.64
C PHE A 206 15.18 -8.82 17.80
N SER A 207 15.58 -9.48 18.88
CA SER A 207 16.99 -9.80 19.12
C SER A 207 17.54 -10.77 18.05
N GLU A 208 16.75 -11.72 17.61
CA GLU A 208 17.13 -12.67 16.56
C GLU A 208 17.29 -11.97 15.20
N ILE A 209 16.41 -11.01 14.85
CA ILE A 209 16.58 -10.19 13.63
C ILE A 209 17.78 -9.25 13.76
N LEU A 210 18.03 -8.69 14.95
CA LEU A 210 19.21 -7.86 15.18
C LEU A 210 20.50 -8.67 15.01
N ILE A 211 20.57 -9.89 15.55
CA ILE A 211 21.71 -10.80 15.37
C ILE A 211 21.90 -11.09 13.87
N TRP A 212 20.83 -11.43 13.16
CA TRP A 212 20.88 -11.64 11.72
C TRP A 212 21.44 -10.40 10.99
N LEU A 213 20.96 -9.22 11.29
CA LEU A 213 21.43 -7.96 10.70
C LEU A 213 22.91 -7.72 10.94
N LEU A 214 23.37 -7.90 12.20
CA LEU A 214 24.77 -7.75 12.59
C LEU A 214 25.68 -8.77 11.86
N MET A 215 25.22 -10.01 11.70
CA MET A 215 25.93 -11.06 10.95
C MET A 215 26.07 -10.68 9.46
N GLN A 216 25.05 -10.10 8.83
CA GLN A 216 25.12 -9.63 7.43
C GLN A 216 26.16 -8.50 7.28
N ASN A 217 26.33 -7.66 8.30
CA ASN A 217 27.30 -6.55 8.31
C ASN A 217 28.67 -6.95 8.88
N HIS A 218 28.93 -8.24 9.09
CA HIS A 218 30.18 -8.78 9.68
C HIS A 218 30.50 -8.28 11.11
N ASP A 219 29.51 -7.73 11.83
CA ASP A 219 29.63 -7.28 13.24
C ASP A 219 29.52 -8.48 14.22
N PHE A 220 30.36 -9.50 14.03
CA PHE A 220 30.28 -10.78 14.72
C PHE A 220 30.39 -10.68 16.25
N GLN A 221 31.18 -9.75 16.75
CA GLN A 221 31.34 -9.54 18.19
C GLN A 221 30.05 -9.05 18.85
N LEU A 222 29.37 -8.06 18.22
CA LEU A 222 28.09 -7.58 18.71
C LEU A 222 26.99 -8.64 18.56
N ALA A 223 26.98 -9.37 17.45
CA ALA A 223 26.07 -10.47 17.26
C ALA A 223 26.19 -11.52 18.40
N LEU A 224 27.45 -11.87 18.78
CA LEU A 224 27.70 -12.81 19.87
C LEU A 224 27.21 -12.28 21.24
N VAL A 225 27.37 -11.00 21.51
CA VAL A 225 26.87 -10.35 22.76
C VAL A 225 25.35 -10.51 22.84
N HIS A 226 24.62 -10.20 21.78
CA HIS A 226 23.16 -10.34 21.74
C HIS A 226 22.72 -11.81 21.84
N ALA A 227 23.42 -12.74 21.17
CA ALA A 227 23.14 -14.17 21.26
C ALA A 227 23.32 -14.72 22.69
N LYS A 228 24.40 -14.33 23.37
CA LYS A 228 24.62 -14.70 24.77
C LYS A 228 23.53 -14.13 25.69
N ALA A 229 23.06 -12.89 25.43
CA ALA A 229 21.98 -12.29 26.20
C ALA A 229 20.65 -13.07 26.06
N ILE A 230 20.30 -13.49 24.85
CA ILE A 230 19.12 -14.35 24.61
C ILE A 230 19.24 -15.68 25.38
N ASN A 231 20.39 -16.37 25.26
CA ASN A 231 20.60 -17.65 25.93
C ASN A 231 20.53 -17.53 27.46
N LYS A 232 21.03 -16.44 28.02
CA LYS A 232 20.94 -16.19 29.48
C LYS A 232 19.48 -16.03 29.92
N ARG A 233 18.66 -15.33 29.13
CA ARG A 233 17.22 -15.14 29.42
C ARG A 233 16.46 -16.46 29.34
N LYS A 234 16.62 -17.23 28.24
CA LYS A 234 15.98 -18.55 28.09
C LYS A 234 16.29 -19.53 29.21
N LYS A 235 17.48 -19.41 29.85
CA LYS A 235 17.86 -20.22 31.02
C LYS A 235 17.27 -19.71 32.34
N ALA A 236 16.86 -18.46 32.40
CA ALA A 236 16.24 -17.88 33.58
C ALA A 236 14.71 -18.11 33.64
N ASP A 237 14.10 -18.33 32.45
CA ASP A 237 12.65 -18.51 32.31
C ASP A 237 12.23 -20.01 32.31
N GLY A 238 13.15 -20.96 32.34
CA GLY A 238 12.91 -22.43 32.36
C GLY A 238 13.51 -23.07 33.58
#